data_e83dc443307d5374eb1033a895bd26f8
#
_entry.id   e83dc443307d5374eb1033a895bd26f8
#
_cell.length_a   1.000
_cell.length_b   1.000
_cell.length_c   1.000
_cell.angle_alpha   90.00
_cell.angle_beta   90.00
_cell.angle_gamma   90.00
#
_symmetry.space_group_name_H-M   'P 1'
#
loop_
_entity.id
_entity.type
_entity.pdbx_description
1 polymer ?
#
loop_
_entity_poly.entity_id
_entity_poly.type
_entity_poly.pdbx_seq_one_letter_code
_entity_poly.pdbx_strand_id
1 'polypeptide(L)'
;MRFTVRSIYLLVLISTSLWGKSVQYTLSMSEPHTHLFEVEMRLDGARGTEVVALPVWTPGSYLVREYARNVQDISARSEDDTVLKIKKIDKNHWQVKGKGRQDIIVSYRVYAYEHSVRTSYLNADHALVVPASVLMYWQKNQQRNHQLHINMPENWSEITTALEPFNKPGNVDFIAKDYDELVDSPLELSNQHVVNFEVLGKPHVMALYGASNYDDSVLVSDFTKIIEAETKIFGSLPYDHYSFIFHVEEGRGGLEHANSSVNFIRRWSFNDEKRYKSLLSLVSHEFFHTWNVKRIVPKGVA
;
A
#
# COMPACT_ATOMS: atom_id res chain seq x y z
N MET A 1 -63.97 -32.15 0.86
CA MET A 1 -62.85 -31.47 0.20
C MET A 1 -61.89 -30.96 1.26
N ARG A 2 -60.79 -31.67 1.52
CA ARG A 2 -59.83 -31.32 2.59
C ARG A 2 -58.64 -30.64 1.93
N PHE A 3 -58.39 -29.39 2.22
CA PHE A 3 -57.20 -28.68 1.77
C PHE A 3 -56.06 -28.92 2.77
N THR A 4 -55.03 -29.56 2.34
CA THR A 4 -53.77 -29.74 3.10
C THR A 4 -52.85 -28.56 2.76
N VAL A 5 -52.59 -27.69 3.77
CA VAL A 5 -51.61 -26.60 3.70
C VAL A 5 -50.24 -27.21 3.90
N ARG A 6 -49.39 -27.20 2.85
CA ARG A 6 -47.97 -27.53 2.94
C ARG A 6 -47.21 -26.31 3.35
N SER A 7 -46.70 -26.31 4.58
CA SER A 7 -45.77 -25.28 5.06
C SER A 7 -44.42 -25.47 4.34
N ILE A 8 -44.03 -24.50 3.53
CA ILE A 8 -42.69 -24.41 2.93
C ILE A 8 -41.78 -23.72 3.96
N TYR A 9 -40.89 -24.49 4.59
CA TYR A 9 -39.83 -23.90 5.41
C TYR A 9 -38.74 -23.35 4.46
N LEU A 10 -38.65 -22.03 4.39
CA LEU A 10 -37.59 -21.31 3.70
C LEU A 10 -36.31 -21.45 4.55
N LEU A 11 -35.40 -22.34 4.16
CA LEU A 11 -34.10 -22.48 4.79
C LEU A 11 -33.27 -21.25 4.35
N VAL A 12 -33.18 -20.23 5.20
CA VAL A 12 -32.24 -19.13 5.04
C VAL A 12 -30.85 -19.68 5.34
N LEU A 13 -30.11 -20.04 4.30
CA LEU A 13 -28.68 -20.31 4.38
C LEU A 13 -28.01 -18.99 4.71
N ILE A 14 -27.74 -18.74 5.98
CA ILE A 14 -26.80 -17.71 6.42
C ILE A 14 -25.42 -18.23 5.98
N SER A 15 -24.93 -17.75 4.85
CA SER A 15 -23.54 -17.93 4.47
C SER A 15 -22.67 -17.13 5.45
N THR A 16 -22.28 -17.75 6.55
CA THR A 16 -21.15 -17.27 7.34
C THR A 16 -19.93 -17.39 6.44
N SER A 17 -19.53 -16.29 5.85
CA SER A 17 -18.25 -16.21 5.15
C SER A 17 -17.16 -16.65 6.12
N LEU A 18 -16.52 -17.76 5.81
CA LEU A 18 -15.30 -18.26 6.46
C LEU A 18 -14.12 -17.36 6.07
N TRP A 19 -14.24 -16.06 6.31
CA TRP A 19 -13.12 -15.14 6.23
C TRP A 19 -12.27 -15.39 7.47
N GLY A 20 -11.07 -15.91 7.26
CA GLY A 20 -10.08 -16.06 8.34
C GLY A 20 -9.89 -14.70 9.02
N LYS A 21 -9.56 -14.72 10.32
CA LYS A 21 -9.29 -13.50 11.08
C LYS A 21 -8.22 -12.67 10.37
N SER A 22 -8.56 -11.44 10.01
CA SER A 22 -7.70 -10.48 9.35
C SER A 22 -7.01 -9.56 10.36
N VAL A 23 -5.96 -8.88 9.92
CA VAL A 23 -5.45 -7.67 10.55
C VAL A 23 -6.08 -6.50 9.80
N GLN A 24 -6.72 -5.58 10.52
CA GLN A 24 -7.41 -4.47 9.89
C GLN A 24 -6.70 -3.16 10.25
N TYR A 25 -6.59 -2.27 9.28
CA TYR A 25 -6.03 -0.94 9.45
C TYR A 25 -7.03 0.11 9.00
N THR A 26 -7.12 1.19 9.76
CA THR A 26 -7.69 2.45 9.31
C THR A 26 -6.56 3.47 9.26
N LEU A 27 -6.29 3.99 8.08
CA LEU A 27 -5.32 5.06 7.84
C LEU A 27 -6.08 6.36 7.62
N SER A 28 -5.81 7.35 8.46
CA SER A 28 -6.45 8.67 8.38
C SER A 28 -5.40 9.78 8.27
N MET A 29 -5.80 10.89 7.70
CA MET A 29 -5.01 12.11 7.55
C MET A 29 -5.93 13.33 7.74
N SER A 30 -6.51 13.44 8.93
CA SER A 30 -7.52 14.44 9.27
C SER A 30 -6.96 15.88 9.21
N GLU A 31 -5.69 16.07 9.52
CA GLU A 31 -4.97 17.33 9.47
C GLU A 31 -3.66 17.19 8.67
N PRO A 32 -3.72 17.04 7.33
CA PRO A 32 -2.57 16.64 6.51
C PRO A 32 -1.42 17.67 6.54
N HIS A 33 -1.71 18.92 6.83
CA HIS A 33 -0.70 19.99 7.01
C HIS A 33 0.20 19.77 8.25
N THR A 34 -0.19 18.88 9.17
CA THR A 34 0.63 18.52 10.34
C THR A 34 1.65 17.44 10.02
N HIS A 35 1.59 16.84 8.82
CA HIS A 35 2.43 15.73 8.38
C HIS A 35 2.27 14.45 9.21
N LEU A 36 1.14 14.28 9.90
CA LEU A 36 0.85 13.15 10.77
C LEU A 36 -0.21 12.24 10.16
N PHE A 37 0.17 11.02 9.82
CA PHE A 37 -0.78 9.94 9.60
C PHE A 37 -1.30 9.44 10.95
N GLU A 38 -2.59 9.15 11.00
CA GLU A 38 -3.27 8.53 12.12
C GLU A 38 -3.59 7.08 11.74
N VAL A 39 -3.18 6.13 12.56
CA VAL A 39 -3.38 4.71 12.27
C VAL A 39 -4.10 4.04 13.43
N GLU A 40 -5.18 3.34 13.12
CA GLU A 40 -5.75 2.31 13.98
C GLU A 40 -5.46 0.93 13.39
N MET A 41 -4.89 0.04 14.20
CA MET A 41 -4.61 -1.35 13.85
C MET A 41 -5.41 -2.26 14.75
N ARG A 42 -6.33 -3.05 14.18
CA ARG A 42 -7.15 -4.03 14.90
C ARG A 42 -6.56 -5.43 14.77
N LEU A 43 -6.35 -6.06 15.90
CA LEU A 43 -5.82 -7.42 16.06
C LEU A 43 -6.95 -8.38 16.42
N ASP A 44 -7.61 -8.96 15.42
CA ASP A 44 -8.78 -9.83 15.65
C ASP A 44 -8.42 -11.13 16.38
N GLY A 45 -9.00 -11.31 17.56
CA GLY A 45 -8.86 -12.50 18.39
C GLY A 45 -7.45 -12.68 18.95
N ALA A 46 -6.80 -11.60 19.32
CA ALA A 46 -5.56 -11.60 20.07
C ALA A 46 -5.68 -12.41 21.38
N ARG A 47 -4.57 -12.98 21.86
CA ARG A 47 -4.57 -13.84 23.05
C ARG A 47 -3.46 -13.45 24.00
N GLY A 48 -3.83 -12.83 25.12
CA GLY A 48 -2.88 -12.44 26.15
C GLY A 48 -1.95 -11.33 25.69
N THR A 49 -0.64 -11.54 25.85
CA THR A 49 0.36 -10.54 25.44
C THR A 49 0.71 -10.66 23.97
N GLU A 50 0.58 -9.57 23.25
CA GLU A 50 0.88 -9.47 21.82
C GLU A 50 2.02 -8.47 21.55
N VAL A 51 2.67 -8.61 20.40
CA VAL A 51 3.74 -7.71 19.97
C VAL A 51 3.40 -7.17 18.58
N VAL A 52 3.43 -5.85 18.46
CA VAL A 52 3.35 -5.14 17.20
C VAL A 52 4.67 -4.43 16.92
N ALA A 53 5.03 -4.28 15.65
CA ALA A 53 6.28 -3.64 15.28
C ALA A 53 6.21 -2.94 13.93
N LEU A 54 7.09 -1.95 13.71
CA LEU A 54 7.37 -1.43 12.38
C LEU A 54 8.61 -2.11 11.79
N PRO A 55 8.65 -2.33 10.46
CA PRO A 55 9.88 -2.70 9.79
C PRO A 55 10.99 -1.68 10.02
N VAL A 56 12.23 -2.13 9.93
CA VAL A 56 13.40 -1.23 9.96
C VAL A 56 14.00 -1.04 8.56
N TRP A 57 13.46 -1.76 7.60
CA TRP A 57 13.97 -1.81 6.24
C TRP A 57 12.85 -2.17 5.26
N THR A 58 13.00 -1.80 4.00
CA THR A 58 12.14 -2.22 2.89
C THR A 58 13.01 -2.74 1.75
N PRO A 59 12.60 -3.78 1.00
CA PRO A 59 13.29 -4.23 -0.20
C PRO A 59 13.58 -3.07 -1.16
N GLY A 60 14.76 -3.09 -1.80
CA GLY A 60 15.24 -1.99 -2.64
C GLY A 60 15.92 -0.84 -1.90
N SER A 61 15.90 -0.82 -0.55
CA SER A 61 16.65 0.17 0.23
C SER A 61 18.03 -0.35 0.61
N TYR A 62 19.08 0.45 0.36
CA TYR A 62 20.45 0.13 0.78
C TYR A 62 20.78 0.51 2.22
N LEU A 63 19.78 1.03 2.96
CA LEU A 63 19.95 1.52 4.34
C LEU A 63 18.86 0.95 5.24
N VAL A 64 19.24 0.67 6.50
CA VAL A 64 18.29 0.51 7.60
C VAL A 64 17.66 1.88 7.88
N ARG A 65 16.32 1.96 7.81
CA ARG A 65 15.59 3.25 7.85
C ARG A 65 15.12 3.66 9.22
N GLU A 66 14.98 2.72 10.15
CA GLU A 66 14.51 2.95 11.52
C GLU A 66 13.19 3.77 11.57
N TYR A 67 12.19 3.41 10.76
CA TYR A 67 10.90 4.12 10.63
C TYR A 67 10.20 4.37 11.97
N ALA A 68 10.40 3.49 12.95
CA ALA A 68 9.82 3.57 14.29
C ALA A 68 10.21 4.83 15.09
N ARG A 69 11.21 5.62 14.62
CA ARG A 69 11.55 6.92 15.20
C ARG A 69 10.46 7.97 15.00
N ASN A 70 9.63 7.80 13.97
CA ASN A 70 8.56 8.72 13.59
C ASN A 70 7.23 8.41 14.28
N VAL A 71 7.12 7.30 15.02
CA VAL A 71 5.91 6.90 15.74
C VAL A 71 5.70 7.76 16.98
N GLN A 72 4.49 8.30 17.10
CA GLN A 72 4.05 9.15 18.20
C GLN A 72 2.74 8.62 18.81
N ASP A 73 2.45 8.99 20.06
CA ASP A 73 1.18 8.83 20.76
C ASP A 73 0.57 7.42 20.69
N ILE A 74 1.44 6.38 20.80
CA ILE A 74 0.96 5.01 20.74
C ILE A 74 0.17 4.63 21.98
N SER A 75 -1.00 4.06 21.76
CA SER A 75 -1.92 3.57 22.80
C SER A 75 -2.53 2.25 22.38
N ALA A 76 -3.14 1.53 23.32
CA ALA A 76 -3.88 0.31 23.04
C ALA A 76 -5.13 0.22 23.91
N ARG A 77 -6.21 -0.31 23.32
CA ARG A 77 -7.48 -0.60 24.00
C ARG A 77 -8.04 -1.94 23.54
N SER A 78 -8.90 -2.54 24.32
CA SER A 78 -9.76 -3.65 23.87
C SER A 78 -11.00 -3.12 23.15
N GLU A 79 -11.79 -4.00 22.56
CA GLU A 79 -13.00 -3.63 21.82
C GLU A 79 -14.06 -2.92 22.69
N ASP A 80 -14.09 -3.20 24.01
CA ASP A 80 -14.96 -2.55 25.01
C ASP A 80 -14.35 -1.25 25.58
N ASP A 81 -13.38 -0.66 24.88
CA ASP A 81 -12.64 0.57 25.26
C ASP A 81 -11.83 0.49 26.56
N THR A 82 -11.63 -0.70 27.12
CA THR A 82 -10.72 -0.86 28.26
C THR A 82 -9.27 -0.57 27.82
N VAL A 83 -8.63 0.41 28.47
CA VAL A 83 -7.22 0.78 28.20
C VAL A 83 -6.29 -0.37 28.54
N LEU A 84 -5.44 -0.75 27.62
CA LEU A 84 -4.44 -1.80 27.75
C LEU A 84 -3.05 -1.20 27.93
N LYS A 85 -2.22 -1.87 28.76
CA LYS A 85 -0.83 -1.45 28.92
C LYS A 85 -0.05 -1.78 27.65
N ILE A 86 0.51 -0.77 27.01
CA ILE A 86 1.46 -0.90 25.91
C ILE A 86 2.82 -0.37 26.33
N LYS A 87 3.92 -1.05 25.94
CA LYS A 87 5.29 -0.67 26.26
C LYS A 87 6.21 -0.92 25.08
N LYS A 88 7.01 0.06 24.70
CA LYS A 88 8.12 -0.12 23.77
C LYS A 88 9.18 -1.02 24.40
N ILE A 89 9.54 -2.13 23.74
CA ILE A 89 10.46 -3.14 24.26
C ILE A 89 11.85 -3.09 23.62
N ASP A 90 11.93 -2.55 22.41
CA ASP A 90 13.19 -2.21 21.73
C ASP A 90 12.98 -1.06 20.73
N LYS A 91 13.85 -0.90 19.72
CA LYS A 91 13.81 0.22 18.76
C LYS A 91 12.49 0.31 17.98
N ASN A 92 11.91 -0.83 17.59
CA ASN A 92 10.78 -0.90 16.67
C ASN A 92 9.65 -1.83 17.09
N HIS A 93 9.70 -2.42 18.29
CA HIS A 93 8.66 -3.31 18.81
C HIS A 93 7.96 -2.73 20.05
N TRP A 94 6.64 -2.97 20.11
CA TRP A 94 5.80 -2.63 21.27
C TRP A 94 5.03 -3.86 21.72
N GLN A 95 5.04 -4.08 23.03
CA GLN A 95 4.31 -5.15 23.69
C GLN A 95 3.00 -4.62 24.26
N VAL A 96 1.88 -5.22 23.88
CA VAL A 96 0.54 -4.94 24.41
C VAL A 96 0.13 -6.04 25.38
N LYS A 97 -0.24 -5.71 26.60
CA LYS A 97 -0.71 -6.65 27.61
C LYS A 97 -2.24 -6.78 27.55
N GLY A 98 -2.73 -7.73 26.77
CA GLY A 98 -4.13 -8.14 26.76
C GLY A 98 -4.45 -9.18 27.84
N LYS A 99 -5.75 -9.51 27.99
CA LYS A 99 -6.25 -10.54 28.90
C LYS A 99 -7.10 -11.54 28.11
N GLY A 100 -6.77 -12.83 28.23
CA GLY A 100 -7.55 -13.88 27.56
C GLY A 100 -7.57 -13.74 26.05
N ARG A 101 -8.72 -14.04 25.42
CA ARG A 101 -8.98 -13.83 23.99
C ARG A 101 -9.89 -12.60 23.83
N GLN A 102 -9.42 -11.60 23.11
CA GLN A 102 -10.11 -10.35 22.85
C GLN A 102 -9.58 -9.71 21.58
N ASP A 103 -10.35 -8.80 21.01
CA ASP A 103 -9.82 -7.95 19.95
C ASP A 103 -9.07 -6.77 20.60
N ILE A 104 -7.94 -6.43 20.04
CA ILE A 104 -7.09 -5.34 20.52
C ILE A 104 -6.98 -4.30 19.41
N ILE A 105 -7.17 -3.04 19.76
CA ILE A 105 -6.99 -1.90 18.88
C ILE A 105 -5.75 -1.14 19.36
N VAL A 106 -4.78 -0.99 18.45
CA VAL A 106 -3.58 -0.21 18.66
C VAL A 106 -3.68 1.05 17.82
N SER A 107 -3.66 2.22 18.46
CA SER A 107 -3.73 3.52 17.79
C SER A 107 -2.41 4.26 17.94
N TYR A 108 -1.91 4.88 16.88
CA TYR A 108 -0.68 5.64 16.87
C TYR A 108 -0.67 6.67 15.75
N ARG A 109 0.26 7.62 15.81
CA ARG A 109 0.51 8.58 14.74
C ARG A 109 1.92 8.39 14.18
N VAL A 110 2.08 8.71 12.88
CA VAL A 110 3.39 8.63 12.21
C VAL A 110 3.68 9.95 11.51
N TYR A 111 4.77 10.59 11.90
CA TYR A 111 5.26 11.79 11.21
C TYR A 111 5.89 11.41 9.87
N ALA A 112 5.46 12.07 8.79
CA ALA A 112 5.80 11.73 7.42
C ALA A 112 6.07 13.00 6.58
N TYR A 113 7.29 13.50 6.63
CA TYR A 113 7.71 14.68 5.86
C TYR A 113 9.12 14.51 5.27
N GLU A 114 9.40 13.31 4.78
CA GLU A 114 10.64 13.01 4.08
C GLU A 114 10.32 12.60 2.64
N HIS A 115 10.57 13.50 1.68
CA HIS A 115 10.24 13.32 0.27
C HIS A 115 11.24 12.40 -0.43
N SER A 116 10.91 11.10 -0.50
CA SER A 116 11.75 10.04 -1.04
C SER A 116 10.89 8.86 -1.50
N VAL A 117 11.31 8.13 -2.52
CA VAL A 117 10.65 6.89 -2.95
C VAL A 117 10.62 5.78 -1.88
N ARG A 118 11.31 5.96 -0.74
CA ARG A 118 11.49 4.96 0.33
C ARG A 118 10.87 5.36 1.66
N THR A 119 10.27 6.52 1.74
CA THR A 119 9.68 7.10 2.96
C THR A 119 8.32 7.69 2.64
N SER A 120 7.42 7.70 3.61
CA SER A 120 6.13 8.35 3.44
C SER A 120 6.25 9.86 3.54
N TYR A 121 5.40 10.54 2.80
CA TYR A 121 5.27 11.98 2.77
C TYR A 121 3.80 12.39 2.86
N LEU A 122 3.50 13.39 3.65
CA LEU A 122 2.15 13.94 3.80
C LEU A 122 2.24 15.46 3.89
N ASN A 123 1.46 16.16 3.09
CA ASN A 123 1.23 17.58 3.20
C ASN A 123 -0.25 17.92 2.92
N ALA A 124 -0.59 19.20 2.79
CA ALA A 124 -1.98 19.62 2.53
C ALA A 124 -2.50 19.22 1.14
N ASP A 125 -1.63 18.85 0.20
CA ASP A 125 -1.97 18.63 -1.20
C ASP A 125 -1.96 17.17 -1.61
N HIS A 126 -1.13 16.32 -0.95
CA HIS A 126 -1.01 14.91 -1.28
C HIS A 126 -0.38 14.06 -0.16
N ALA A 127 -0.52 12.74 -0.31
CA ALA A 127 0.18 11.75 0.49
C ALA A 127 0.79 10.66 -0.40
N LEU A 128 2.11 10.46 -0.28
CA LEU A 128 2.77 9.23 -0.66
C LEU A 128 2.86 8.34 0.59
N VAL A 129 2.19 7.21 0.58
CA VAL A 129 2.27 6.22 1.66
C VAL A 129 3.18 5.09 1.22
N VAL A 130 4.30 4.92 1.90
CA VAL A 130 5.14 3.71 1.84
C VAL A 130 4.77 2.86 3.07
N PRO A 131 3.94 1.81 2.92
CA PRO A 131 3.29 1.16 4.06
C PRO A 131 4.27 0.61 5.10
N ALA A 132 5.46 0.17 4.69
CA ALA A 132 6.54 -0.25 5.59
C ALA A 132 6.95 0.83 6.60
N SER A 133 6.75 2.11 6.29
CA SER A 133 7.10 3.23 7.17
C SER A 133 5.94 3.70 8.05
N VAL A 134 4.71 3.20 7.82
CA VAL A 134 3.48 3.67 8.48
C VAL A 134 2.72 2.56 9.19
N LEU A 135 2.57 1.39 8.55
CA LEU A 135 1.71 0.32 9.04
C LEU A 135 2.52 -0.72 9.84
N MET A 136 2.19 -0.89 11.11
CA MET A 136 2.81 -1.91 11.96
C MET A 136 2.33 -3.31 11.59
N TYR A 137 3.18 -4.31 11.80
CA TYR A 137 2.77 -5.72 11.70
C TYR A 137 2.50 -6.33 13.08
N TRP A 138 1.62 -7.32 13.09
CA TRP A 138 1.41 -8.18 14.23
C TRP A 138 2.36 -9.37 14.14
N GLN A 139 3.36 -9.44 15.01
CA GLN A 139 4.51 -10.34 14.90
C GLN A 139 4.14 -11.81 14.63
N LYS A 140 3.06 -12.31 15.24
CA LYS A 140 2.62 -13.71 15.09
C LYS A 140 1.69 -13.96 13.89
N ASN A 141 1.27 -12.94 13.16
CA ASN A 141 0.15 -13.04 12.24
C ASN A 141 0.38 -12.32 10.90
N GLN A 142 1.63 -12.23 10.45
CA GLN A 142 2.01 -11.56 9.21
C GLN A 142 1.44 -12.26 7.95
N GLN A 143 1.19 -13.57 8.04
CA GLN A 143 0.65 -14.39 6.95
C GLN A 143 -0.89 -14.35 6.85
N ARG A 144 -1.56 -13.52 7.62
CA ARG A 144 -3.01 -13.31 7.49
C ARG A 144 -3.30 -12.30 6.40
N ASN A 145 -4.56 -12.28 5.94
CA ASN A 145 -5.03 -11.17 5.12
C ASN A 145 -5.00 -9.87 5.93
N HIS A 146 -4.56 -8.81 5.27
CA HIS A 146 -4.53 -7.45 5.79
C HIS A 146 -5.55 -6.60 5.02
N GLN A 147 -6.44 -5.95 5.75
CA GLN A 147 -7.44 -5.03 5.19
C GLN A 147 -7.04 -3.61 5.55
N LEU A 148 -7.06 -2.73 4.58
CA LEU A 148 -6.71 -1.31 4.73
C LEU A 148 -7.89 -0.45 4.32
N HIS A 149 -8.44 0.28 5.28
CA HIS A 149 -9.42 1.35 5.07
C HIS A 149 -8.73 2.71 5.10
N ILE A 150 -9.07 3.60 4.18
CA ILE A 150 -8.46 4.92 4.06
C ILE A 150 -9.50 6.01 4.25
N ASN A 151 -9.29 6.85 5.25
CA ASN A 151 -10.02 8.10 5.44
C ASN A 151 -9.24 9.24 4.80
N MET A 152 -9.55 9.52 3.55
CA MET A 152 -8.91 10.56 2.76
C MET A 152 -9.56 11.93 3.04
N PRO A 153 -8.80 13.05 2.99
CA PRO A 153 -9.38 14.39 3.02
C PRO A 153 -10.42 14.60 1.91
N GLU A 154 -11.52 15.28 2.22
CA GLU A 154 -12.66 15.46 1.31
C GLU A 154 -12.30 16.16 -0.02
N ASN A 155 -11.25 16.96 -0.03
CA ASN A 155 -10.77 17.68 -1.22
C ASN A 155 -9.84 16.86 -2.12
N TRP A 156 -9.52 15.60 -1.77
CA TRP A 156 -8.77 14.67 -2.61
C TRP A 156 -9.72 13.66 -3.25
N SER A 157 -9.44 13.25 -4.48
CA SER A 157 -10.36 12.40 -5.25
C SER A 157 -9.79 11.05 -5.66
N GLU A 158 -8.46 10.90 -5.69
CA GLU A 158 -7.80 9.75 -6.30
C GLU A 158 -6.94 8.96 -5.29
N ILE A 159 -7.01 7.64 -5.39
CA ILE A 159 -6.10 6.71 -4.73
C ILE A 159 -5.52 5.79 -5.79
N THR A 160 -4.21 5.80 -5.96
CA THR A 160 -3.50 4.86 -6.82
C THR A 160 -2.63 3.94 -5.98
N THR A 161 -2.83 2.64 -6.13
CA THR A 161 -2.06 1.57 -5.47
C THR A 161 -2.10 0.30 -6.30
N ALA A 162 -1.23 -0.64 -5.96
CA ALA A 162 -1.24 -1.99 -6.50
C ALA A 162 -2.05 -3.00 -5.64
N LEU A 163 -2.62 -2.56 -4.52
CA LEU A 163 -3.53 -3.40 -3.73
C LEU A 163 -4.85 -3.63 -4.44
N GLU A 164 -5.39 -4.82 -4.26
CA GLU A 164 -6.73 -5.14 -4.75
C GLU A 164 -7.80 -4.38 -3.97
N PRO A 165 -8.80 -3.76 -4.66
CA PRO A 165 -9.94 -3.19 -3.99
C PRO A 165 -10.74 -4.26 -3.23
N PHE A 166 -11.18 -3.93 -2.02
CA PHE A 166 -12.00 -4.80 -1.20
C PHE A 166 -13.44 -4.30 -1.15
N ASN A 167 -14.40 -5.20 -1.37
CA ASN A 167 -15.86 -4.97 -1.38
C ASN A 167 -16.47 -4.31 -2.62
N LYS A 168 -15.98 -3.18 -3.15
CA LYS A 168 -16.55 -2.54 -4.36
C LYS A 168 -15.48 -1.72 -5.09
N PRO A 169 -15.48 -1.70 -6.43
CA PRO A 169 -14.66 -0.77 -7.20
C PRO A 169 -14.94 0.68 -6.82
N GLY A 170 -13.89 1.49 -6.70
CA GLY A 170 -13.99 2.91 -6.32
C GLY A 170 -14.10 3.14 -4.81
N ASN A 171 -13.91 2.10 -4.00
CA ASN A 171 -13.93 2.20 -2.54
C ASN A 171 -12.52 2.56 -2.00
N VAL A 172 -12.51 3.05 -0.79
CA VAL A 172 -11.31 3.38 0.00
C VAL A 172 -10.81 2.17 0.82
N ASP A 173 -11.31 0.98 0.49
CA ASP A 173 -10.98 -0.29 1.14
C ASP A 173 -10.15 -1.18 0.21
N PHE A 174 -9.04 -1.68 0.74
CA PHE A 174 -8.10 -2.55 0.03
C PHE A 174 -7.78 -3.80 0.84
N ILE A 175 -7.30 -4.85 0.14
CA ILE A 175 -6.89 -6.10 0.76
C ILE A 175 -5.52 -6.53 0.24
N ALA A 176 -4.68 -7.03 1.15
CA ALA A 176 -3.47 -7.77 0.85
C ALA A 176 -3.57 -9.19 1.44
N LYS A 177 -3.02 -10.18 0.76
CA LYS A 177 -3.04 -11.59 1.20
C LYS A 177 -2.18 -11.83 2.44
N ASP A 178 -1.14 -11.02 2.63
CA ASP A 178 -0.20 -11.07 3.74
C ASP A 178 0.43 -9.68 3.98
N TYR A 179 1.25 -9.57 5.02
CA TYR A 179 1.93 -8.32 5.35
C TYR A 179 2.98 -7.92 4.31
N ASP A 180 3.64 -8.88 3.67
CA ASP A 180 4.67 -8.60 2.66
C ASP A 180 4.06 -7.91 1.43
N GLU A 181 2.89 -8.37 0.97
CA GLU A 181 2.14 -7.70 -0.10
C GLU A 181 1.67 -6.30 0.31
N LEU A 182 1.17 -6.15 1.56
CA LEU A 182 0.75 -4.84 2.07
C LEU A 182 1.89 -3.81 2.01
N VAL A 183 3.08 -4.19 2.52
CA VAL A 183 4.22 -3.25 2.58
C VAL A 183 4.91 -3.04 1.24
N ASP A 184 4.72 -3.93 0.29
CA ASP A 184 5.23 -3.81 -1.09
C ASP A 184 4.25 -3.07 -2.02
N SER A 185 3.19 -2.46 -1.49
CA SER A 185 2.15 -1.76 -2.26
C SER A 185 2.02 -0.30 -1.80
N PRO A 186 2.87 0.60 -2.33
CA PRO A 186 2.74 2.03 -2.04
C PRO A 186 1.42 2.59 -2.54
N LEU A 187 0.99 3.71 -1.92
CA LEU A 187 -0.21 4.43 -2.33
C LEU A 187 0.12 5.90 -2.57
N GLU A 188 -0.44 6.45 -3.63
CA GLU A 188 -0.52 7.90 -3.85
C GLU A 188 -1.97 8.35 -3.67
N LEU A 189 -2.18 9.35 -2.82
CA LEU A 189 -3.49 9.91 -2.51
C LEU A 189 -3.43 11.43 -2.74
N SER A 190 -4.20 11.91 -3.70
CA SER A 190 -4.26 13.35 -4.03
C SER A 190 -5.32 13.61 -5.11
N ASN A 191 -5.19 14.75 -5.80
CA ASN A 191 -5.84 15.04 -7.07
C ASN A 191 -4.86 14.81 -8.23
N GLN A 192 -4.12 13.69 -8.19
CA GLN A 192 -3.16 13.34 -9.24
C GLN A 192 -3.85 13.11 -10.59
N HIS A 193 -3.11 13.38 -11.66
CA HIS A 193 -3.55 13.01 -13.00
C HIS A 193 -3.40 11.51 -13.21
N VAL A 194 -4.48 10.83 -13.61
CA VAL A 194 -4.51 9.37 -13.79
C VAL A 194 -4.74 9.01 -15.25
N VAL A 195 -3.85 8.19 -15.79
CA VAL A 195 -3.93 7.68 -17.17
C VAL A 195 -4.05 6.16 -17.11
N ASN A 196 -5.19 5.63 -17.57
CA ASN A 196 -5.42 4.19 -17.67
C ASN A 196 -5.12 3.70 -19.08
N PHE A 197 -4.44 2.56 -19.21
CA PHE A 197 -4.13 1.93 -20.48
C PHE A 197 -4.00 0.40 -20.31
N GLU A 198 -4.00 -0.33 -21.42
CA GLU A 198 -3.90 -1.78 -21.43
C GLU A 198 -2.72 -2.23 -22.31
N VAL A 199 -1.93 -3.19 -21.82
CA VAL A 199 -0.86 -3.83 -22.59
C VAL A 199 -0.94 -5.33 -22.40
N LEU A 200 -0.95 -6.08 -23.51
CA LEU A 200 -1.01 -7.55 -23.52
C LEU A 200 -2.19 -8.13 -22.69
N GLY A 201 -3.33 -7.43 -22.69
CA GLY A 201 -4.54 -7.84 -21.96
C GLY A 201 -4.48 -7.62 -20.46
N LYS A 202 -3.51 -6.83 -19.97
CA LYS A 202 -3.40 -6.46 -18.56
C LYS A 202 -3.59 -4.95 -18.39
N PRO A 203 -4.40 -4.51 -17.40
CA PRO A 203 -4.58 -3.09 -17.10
C PRO A 203 -3.33 -2.49 -16.43
N HIS A 204 -3.04 -1.25 -16.83
CA HIS A 204 -1.98 -0.43 -16.28
C HIS A 204 -2.53 0.95 -15.93
N VAL A 205 -1.96 1.55 -14.90
CA VAL A 205 -2.27 2.93 -14.52
C VAL A 205 -0.98 3.73 -14.35
N MET A 206 -0.97 4.96 -14.84
CA MET A 206 0.01 5.99 -14.50
C MET A 206 -0.68 7.03 -13.63
N ALA A 207 -0.18 7.24 -12.43
CA ALA A 207 -0.58 8.34 -11.55
C ALA A 207 0.54 9.38 -11.53
N LEU A 208 0.25 10.61 -11.95
CA LEU A 208 1.22 11.68 -12.04
C LEU A 208 0.82 12.81 -11.07
N TYR A 209 1.51 12.89 -9.95
CA TYR A 209 1.41 14.02 -9.04
C TYR A 209 2.41 15.11 -9.45
N GLY A 210 1.93 16.34 -9.56
CA GLY A 210 2.72 17.49 -10.02
C GLY A 210 2.50 17.84 -11.49
N ALA A 211 2.46 19.14 -11.76
CA ALA A 211 2.16 19.67 -13.09
C ALA A 211 3.40 19.71 -14.00
N SER A 212 3.24 19.26 -15.25
CA SER A 212 4.22 19.38 -16.31
C SER A 212 3.54 19.39 -17.69
N ASN A 213 4.34 19.39 -18.75
CA ASN A 213 3.88 19.37 -20.14
C ASN A 213 4.01 17.97 -20.75
N TYR A 214 3.72 16.92 -19.99
CA TYR A 214 3.63 15.56 -20.56
C TYR A 214 2.43 15.42 -21.49
N ASP A 215 2.57 14.52 -22.46
CA ASP A 215 1.51 14.10 -23.38
C ASP A 215 1.17 12.62 -23.08
N ASP A 216 -0.05 12.38 -22.65
CA ASP A 216 -0.54 11.07 -22.23
C ASP A 216 -0.37 10.03 -23.34
N SER A 217 -0.66 10.41 -24.58
CA SER A 217 -0.59 9.50 -25.72
C SER A 217 0.85 9.07 -26.03
N VAL A 218 1.79 9.99 -25.89
CA VAL A 218 3.21 9.70 -26.04
C VAL A 218 3.71 8.79 -24.91
N LEU A 219 3.34 9.10 -23.66
CA LEU A 219 3.70 8.26 -22.50
C LEU A 219 3.15 6.85 -22.65
N VAL A 220 1.87 6.69 -22.95
CA VAL A 220 1.23 5.38 -23.17
C VAL A 220 1.94 4.60 -24.27
N SER A 221 2.22 5.25 -25.42
CA SER A 221 2.93 4.62 -26.53
C SER A 221 4.32 4.10 -26.14
N ASP A 222 5.09 4.92 -25.42
CA ASP A 222 6.46 4.55 -25.07
C ASP A 222 6.54 3.54 -23.92
N PHE A 223 5.62 3.62 -22.94
CA PHE A 223 5.52 2.62 -21.87
C PHE A 223 5.06 1.26 -22.42
N THR A 224 4.11 1.26 -23.39
CA THR A 224 3.71 0.03 -24.09
C THR A 224 4.92 -0.66 -24.71
N LYS A 225 5.80 0.09 -25.41
CA LYS A 225 7.01 -0.47 -26.03
C LYS A 225 7.98 -1.07 -25.00
N ILE A 226 8.15 -0.40 -23.86
CA ILE A 226 8.98 -0.91 -22.75
C ILE A 226 8.41 -2.22 -22.22
N ILE A 227 7.12 -2.22 -21.86
CA ILE A 227 6.42 -3.38 -21.31
C ILE A 227 6.48 -4.57 -22.27
N GLU A 228 6.20 -4.35 -23.57
CA GLU A 228 6.25 -5.41 -24.57
C GLU A 228 7.69 -5.94 -24.78
N ALA A 229 8.69 -5.05 -24.80
CA ALA A 229 10.08 -5.44 -25.01
C ALA A 229 10.59 -6.32 -23.86
N GLU A 230 10.32 -5.94 -22.63
CA GLU A 230 10.75 -6.70 -21.44
C GLU A 230 9.95 -8.00 -21.29
N THR A 231 8.63 -7.97 -21.57
CA THR A 231 7.81 -9.20 -21.59
C THR A 231 8.34 -10.23 -22.56
N LYS A 232 8.87 -9.82 -23.71
CA LYS A 232 9.50 -10.76 -24.67
C LYS A 232 10.71 -11.51 -24.10
N ILE A 233 11.44 -10.90 -23.15
CA ILE A 233 12.57 -11.55 -22.49
C ILE A 233 12.12 -12.66 -21.56
N PHE A 234 11.02 -12.43 -20.82
CA PHE A 234 10.55 -13.30 -19.75
C PHE A 234 9.34 -14.19 -20.13
N GLY A 235 8.69 -13.90 -21.25
CA GLY A 235 7.61 -14.69 -21.83
C GLY A 235 6.19 -14.25 -21.42
N SER A 236 5.99 -13.65 -20.27
CA SER A 236 4.67 -13.19 -19.81
C SER A 236 4.75 -12.09 -18.77
N LEU A 237 3.67 -11.32 -18.61
CA LEU A 237 3.47 -10.38 -17.51
C LEU A 237 3.08 -11.18 -16.25
N PRO A 238 3.83 -11.05 -15.13
CA PRO A 238 3.64 -11.88 -13.95
C PRO A 238 2.71 -11.25 -12.90
N TYR A 239 1.81 -10.37 -13.31
CA TYR A 239 0.84 -9.64 -12.48
C TYR A 239 -0.51 -9.56 -13.19
N ASP A 240 -1.56 -9.18 -12.46
CA ASP A 240 -2.90 -8.95 -13.02
C ASP A 240 -3.12 -7.49 -13.41
N HIS A 241 -2.48 -6.55 -12.72
CA HIS A 241 -2.42 -5.13 -13.07
C HIS A 241 -1.10 -4.53 -12.60
N TYR A 242 -0.75 -3.31 -13.09
CA TYR A 242 0.46 -2.59 -12.70
C TYR A 242 0.23 -1.09 -12.52
N SER A 243 0.80 -0.51 -11.47
CA SER A 243 0.68 0.92 -11.14
C SER A 243 2.03 1.63 -11.21
N PHE A 244 2.15 2.62 -12.11
CA PHE A 244 3.27 3.54 -12.14
C PHE A 244 2.90 4.81 -11.37
N ILE A 245 3.56 5.08 -10.25
CA ILE A 245 3.35 6.29 -9.44
C ILE A 245 4.49 7.26 -9.72
N PHE A 246 4.16 8.47 -10.16
CA PHE A 246 5.13 9.51 -10.49
C PHE A 246 4.94 10.75 -9.64
N HIS A 247 6.04 11.21 -9.04
CA HIS A 247 6.17 12.55 -8.49
C HIS A 247 6.95 13.42 -9.48
N VAL A 248 6.24 14.35 -10.14
CA VAL A 248 6.75 15.23 -11.19
C VAL A 248 7.15 16.57 -10.55
N GLU A 249 8.28 16.57 -9.84
CA GLU A 249 8.72 17.71 -9.03
C GLU A 249 10.24 17.89 -9.12
N GLU A 250 10.91 18.04 -7.97
CA GLU A 250 12.36 18.00 -7.85
C GLU A 250 12.82 16.60 -7.44
N GLY A 251 13.91 16.15 -8.01
CA GLY A 251 14.48 14.86 -7.65
C GLY A 251 14.62 13.92 -8.83
N ARG A 252 15.17 12.74 -8.57
CA ARG A 252 15.30 11.61 -9.48
C ARG A 252 15.51 10.34 -8.69
N GLY A 253 14.81 9.31 -9.03
CA GLY A 253 14.98 7.97 -8.48
C GLY A 253 13.74 7.16 -8.68
N GLY A 254 13.89 5.85 -8.51
CA GLY A 254 12.80 4.90 -8.53
C GLY A 254 12.90 3.95 -7.34
N LEU A 255 11.82 3.25 -7.11
CA LEU A 255 11.76 2.08 -6.26
C LEU A 255 10.75 1.10 -6.83
N GLU A 256 11.24 -0.09 -7.04
CA GLU A 256 10.51 -1.22 -7.57
C GLU A 256 9.62 -1.89 -6.52
N HIS A 257 8.45 -2.37 -6.97
CA HIS A 257 7.53 -3.23 -6.22
C HIS A 257 7.05 -4.39 -7.10
N ALA A 258 6.35 -5.38 -6.53
CA ALA A 258 5.94 -6.58 -7.27
C ALA A 258 5.06 -6.27 -8.49
N ASN A 259 4.16 -5.29 -8.39
CA ASN A 259 3.27 -4.84 -9.45
C ASN A 259 3.02 -3.32 -9.39
N SER A 260 4.01 -2.58 -8.94
CA SER A 260 4.05 -1.12 -9.04
C SER A 260 5.48 -0.59 -9.01
N SER A 261 5.63 0.70 -9.29
CA SER A 261 6.87 1.45 -9.04
C SER A 261 6.56 2.87 -8.59
N VAL A 262 7.38 3.41 -7.69
CA VAL A 262 7.36 4.83 -7.32
C VAL A 262 8.53 5.52 -7.99
N ASN A 263 8.26 6.58 -8.74
CA ASN A 263 9.24 7.26 -9.57
C ASN A 263 9.24 8.76 -9.29
N PHE A 264 10.39 9.31 -8.94
CA PHE A 264 10.59 10.74 -8.82
C PHE A 264 11.30 11.25 -10.06
N ILE A 265 10.68 12.19 -10.76
CA ILE A 265 11.16 12.76 -12.00
C ILE A 265 11.07 14.28 -11.97
N ARG A 266 12.04 14.93 -12.59
CA ARG A 266 12.04 16.39 -12.67
C ARG A 266 10.93 16.88 -13.60
N ARG A 267 10.26 17.96 -13.20
CA ARG A 267 9.19 18.63 -13.97
C ARG A 267 9.53 18.86 -15.45
N TRP A 268 10.78 19.18 -15.77
CA TRP A 268 11.24 19.46 -17.12
C TRP A 268 11.76 18.24 -17.89
N SER A 269 11.46 17.03 -17.44
CA SER A 269 11.93 15.79 -18.08
C SER A 269 11.25 15.51 -19.42
N PHE A 270 10.14 16.14 -19.72
CA PHE A 270 9.35 15.90 -20.93
C PHE A 270 9.74 16.79 -22.11
N ASN A 271 10.44 17.92 -21.91
CA ASN A 271 10.75 18.91 -22.95
C ASN A 271 12.10 18.71 -23.65
N ASP A 272 12.94 17.86 -23.11
CA ASP A 272 14.31 17.66 -23.57
C ASP A 272 14.49 16.18 -23.90
N GLU A 273 14.90 15.87 -25.10
CA GLU A 273 15.04 14.48 -25.60
C GLU A 273 15.95 13.64 -24.70
N LYS A 274 17.07 14.20 -24.23
CA LYS A 274 18.00 13.48 -23.36
C LYS A 274 17.39 13.21 -21.99
N ARG A 275 16.66 14.16 -21.44
CA ARG A 275 15.95 13.99 -20.15
C ARG A 275 14.80 13.00 -20.27
N TYR A 276 14.07 13.08 -21.37
CA TYR A 276 12.97 12.15 -21.64
C TYR A 276 13.48 10.71 -21.79
N LYS A 277 14.56 10.49 -22.56
CA LYS A 277 15.24 9.18 -22.63
C LYS A 277 15.71 8.70 -21.26
N SER A 278 16.18 9.59 -20.40
CA SER A 278 16.57 9.24 -19.04
C SER A 278 15.36 8.85 -18.16
N LEU A 279 14.19 9.45 -18.39
CA LEU A 279 12.93 9.05 -17.76
C LEU A 279 12.54 7.64 -18.21
N LEU A 280 12.49 7.39 -19.52
CA LEU A 280 12.18 6.06 -20.07
C LEU A 280 13.15 4.98 -19.58
N SER A 281 14.44 5.32 -19.46
CA SER A 281 15.43 4.41 -18.87
C SER A 281 15.18 4.10 -17.39
N LEU A 282 14.69 5.08 -16.61
CA LEU A 282 14.28 4.83 -15.23
C LEU A 282 13.05 3.91 -15.19
N VAL A 283 12.02 4.22 -15.99
CA VAL A 283 10.81 3.39 -16.06
C VAL A 283 11.14 1.94 -16.43
N SER A 284 11.97 1.74 -17.47
CA SER A 284 12.43 0.40 -17.86
C SER A 284 13.20 -0.29 -16.74
N HIS A 285 14.08 0.42 -16.02
CA HIS A 285 14.84 -0.13 -14.90
C HIS A 285 13.91 -0.61 -13.76
N GLU A 286 12.97 0.23 -13.32
CA GLU A 286 12.06 -0.13 -12.23
C GLU A 286 11.05 -1.20 -12.68
N PHE A 287 10.61 -1.18 -13.92
CA PHE A 287 9.70 -2.18 -14.46
C PHE A 287 10.38 -3.56 -14.61
N PHE A 288 11.67 -3.59 -15.01
CA PHE A 288 12.47 -4.83 -15.10
C PHE A 288 12.55 -5.57 -13.77
N HIS A 289 12.56 -4.85 -12.67
CA HIS A 289 12.55 -5.43 -11.33
C HIS A 289 11.30 -6.25 -11.02
N THR A 290 10.22 -6.09 -11.78
CA THR A 290 9.03 -6.96 -11.70
C THR A 290 9.40 -8.45 -11.79
N TRP A 291 10.42 -8.78 -12.57
CA TRP A 291 11.00 -10.13 -12.63
C TRP A 291 12.26 -10.26 -11.77
N ASN A 292 13.26 -9.44 -12.01
CA ASN A 292 14.52 -9.43 -11.29
C ASN A 292 14.60 -8.16 -10.42
N VAL A 293 14.28 -8.23 -9.18
CA VAL A 293 14.50 -9.17 -8.08
C VAL A 293 13.16 -9.67 -7.45
N LYS A 294 12.01 -9.20 -7.91
CA LYS A 294 10.74 -9.50 -7.22
C LYS A 294 10.30 -10.96 -7.36
N ARG A 295 10.69 -11.64 -8.46
CA ARG A 295 10.31 -13.04 -8.74
C ARG A 295 11.49 -13.94 -8.99
N ILE A 296 12.58 -13.41 -9.54
CA ILE A 296 13.85 -14.12 -9.72
C ILE A 296 14.79 -13.71 -8.58
N VAL A 297 14.74 -14.45 -7.48
CA VAL A 297 15.53 -14.19 -6.28
C VAL A 297 16.72 -15.15 -6.23
N PRO A 298 17.97 -14.65 -6.11
CA PRO A 298 19.13 -15.51 -5.94
C PRO A 298 19.03 -16.39 -4.69
N LYS A 299 19.39 -17.67 -4.81
CA LYS A 299 19.26 -18.66 -3.71
C LYS A 299 19.97 -18.25 -2.39
N GLY A 300 20.95 -17.37 -2.45
CA GLY A 300 21.70 -16.93 -1.26
C GLY A 300 21.06 -15.78 -0.48
N VAL A 301 19.96 -15.19 -0.99
CA VAL A 301 19.27 -14.05 -0.38
C VAL A 301 17.74 -14.27 -0.28
N ALA A 302 17.30 -15.50 -0.54
CA ALA A 302 15.90 -15.91 -0.44
C ALA A 302 15.57 -16.37 0.99
#